data_6a41c18f5b15ea6718beae6611419de8
#
_entry.id   6a41c18f5b15ea6718beae6611419de8
#
_cell.length_a   1.000
_cell.length_b   1.000
_cell.length_c   1.000
_cell.angle_alpha   90.00
_cell.angle_beta   90.00
_cell.angle_gamma   90.00
#
_symmetry.space_group_name_H-M   'P 1'
#
loop_
_entity.id
_entity.type
_entity.pdbx_description
1 polymer ?
#
loop_
_entity_poly.entity_id
_entity_poly.type
_entity_poly.pdbx_seq_one_letter_code
_entity_poly.pdbx_strand_id
1 'polypeptide(L)'
;LLSAEQAATARELLPVPFYNPNIFLKVGLFIFTYIAILSSLAFISIFIFFDILDSPSGFAIVSLGYAMALGLMLEFLIKTKLLYRSGTDNALLYAMLGSLFSFAFGITSFELPVWLYCLIAVLILTPAMFRYGDPLVAAGILASLLITCCILLAKTATGRTIFPFVMVVVSIVIYFLISYWQNRNETNYYADCQTIIKTISLLTLYLAGNYYVVREGNALINDLRTSVQIDFAFLFYLFTAALPLAYVYIGLKKHNRYFMVVGLVATAISVLTFLHYFSTLPGEWESITIGAVTVISVVLIIRYLKISRFGITSEPDNSQSPRNFEALLISQIVPDNARQADNISGGDFGGGGAGSEY
;
A
#
# COMPACT_ATOMS: atom_id res chain seq x y z
N LEU A 1 -39.10 -7.71 10.57
CA LEU A 1 -38.67 -6.82 11.65
C LEU A 1 -38.44 -7.67 12.89
N LEU A 2 -37.24 -7.68 13.45
CA LEU A 2 -36.89 -8.40 14.67
C LEU A 2 -37.59 -7.78 15.87
N SER A 3 -38.03 -8.61 16.83
CA SER A 3 -38.47 -8.09 18.11
C SER A 3 -37.33 -7.40 18.87
N ALA A 4 -37.65 -6.54 19.85
CA ALA A 4 -36.62 -5.82 20.61
C ALA A 4 -35.64 -6.77 21.33
N GLU A 5 -36.12 -7.93 21.82
CA GLU A 5 -35.27 -8.97 22.42
C GLU A 5 -34.38 -9.67 21.40
N GLN A 6 -34.93 -10.01 20.23
CA GLN A 6 -34.14 -10.59 19.12
C GLN A 6 -33.10 -9.61 18.61
N ALA A 7 -33.40 -8.31 18.57
CA ALA A 7 -32.43 -7.26 18.20
C ALA A 7 -31.33 -7.08 19.25
N ALA A 8 -31.64 -7.23 20.55
CA ALA A 8 -30.64 -7.19 21.62
C ALA A 8 -29.71 -8.41 21.54
N THR A 9 -30.28 -9.62 21.41
CA THR A 9 -29.48 -10.86 21.27
C THR A 9 -28.65 -10.87 19.99
N ALA A 10 -29.19 -10.35 18.88
CA ALA A 10 -28.43 -10.21 17.64
C ALA A 10 -27.27 -9.21 17.76
N ARG A 11 -27.42 -8.14 18.57
CA ARG A 11 -26.33 -7.20 18.85
C ARG A 11 -25.21 -7.79 19.72
N GLU A 12 -25.56 -8.70 20.64
CA GLU A 12 -24.58 -9.42 21.47
C GLU A 12 -23.81 -10.49 20.66
N LEU A 13 -24.52 -11.19 19.78
CA LEU A 13 -23.94 -12.27 18.95
C LEU A 13 -23.22 -11.77 17.70
N LEU A 14 -23.63 -10.64 17.15
CA LEU A 14 -23.06 -10.04 15.95
C LEU A 14 -22.55 -8.64 16.31
N PRO A 15 -21.24 -8.48 16.55
CA PRO A 15 -20.66 -7.17 16.80
C PRO A 15 -20.96 -6.24 15.60
N VAL A 16 -21.42 -5.02 15.89
CA VAL A 16 -21.75 -4.03 14.88
C VAL A 16 -20.53 -3.85 13.97
N PRO A 17 -20.63 -4.13 12.66
CA PRO A 17 -19.49 -4.02 11.76
C PRO A 17 -19.04 -2.57 11.70
N PHE A 18 -17.72 -2.37 11.58
CA PHE A 18 -17.16 -1.05 11.31
C PHE A 18 -17.74 -0.47 10.03
N TYR A 19 -17.95 0.85 10.01
CA TYR A 19 -18.42 1.55 8.83
C TYR A 19 -17.41 1.43 7.68
N ASN A 20 -17.80 0.75 6.59
CA ASN A 20 -16.95 0.48 5.45
C ASN A 20 -17.56 1.07 4.16
N PRO A 21 -17.35 2.35 3.88
CA PRO A 21 -17.88 3.02 2.70
C PRO A 21 -17.24 2.53 1.39
N ASN A 22 -17.88 2.83 0.26
CA ASN A 22 -17.30 2.61 -1.07
C ASN A 22 -16.01 3.40 -1.24
N ILE A 23 -15.13 2.93 -2.16
CA ILE A 23 -13.80 3.53 -2.39
C ILE A 23 -13.87 5.03 -2.68
N PHE A 24 -14.83 5.49 -3.46
CA PHE A 24 -15.02 6.92 -3.78
C PHE A 24 -15.33 7.73 -2.51
N LEU A 25 -16.18 7.21 -1.65
CA LEU A 25 -16.53 7.87 -0.39
C LEU A 25 -15.36 7.84 0.59
N LYS A 26 -14.57 6.75 0.62
CA LYS A 26 -13.33 6.69 1.42
C LYS A 26 -12.34 7.78 0.99
N VAL A 27 -12.11 7.91 -0.31
CA VAL A 27 -11.21 8.93 -0.84
C VAL A 27 -11.74 10.34 -0.55
N GLY A 28 -13.05 10.56 -0.73
CA GLY A 28 -13.68 11.84 -0.41
C GLY A 28 -13.55 12.20 1.08
N LEU A 29 -13.85 11.26 1.97
CA LEU A 29 -13.72 11.45 3.42
C LEU A 29 -12.26 11.68 3.83
N PHE A 30 -11.31 10.96 3.22
CA PHE A 30 -9.88 11.17 3.44
C PHE A 30 -9.46 12.60 3.08
N ILE A 31 -9.77 13.04 1.86
CA ILE A 31 -9.40 14.37 1.36
C ILE A 31 -10.04 15.46 2.22
N PHE A 32 -11.33 15.36 2.50
CA PHE A 32 -12.04 16.33 3.33
C PHE A 32 -11.45 16.43 4.74
N THR A 33 -11.21 15.30 5.39
CA THR A 33 -10.60 15.26 6.72
C THR A 33 -9.19 15.82 6.69
N TYR A 34 -8.40 15.48 5.68
CA TYR A 34 -7.02 15.96 5.56
C TYR A 34 -6.96 17.49 5.35
N ILE A 35 -7.86 18.04 4.53
CA ILE A 35 -8.01 19.51 4.37
C ILE A 35 -8.39 20.15 5.70
N ALA A 36 -9.34 19.58 6.45
CA ALA A 36 -9.73 20.10 7.76
C ALA A 36 -8.57 20.10 8.76
N ILE A 37 -7.75 19.02 8.77
CA ILE A 37 -6.54 18.91 9.59
C ILE A 37 -5.53 20.00 9.21
N LEU A 38 -5.23 20.17 7.92
CA LEU A 38 -4.30 21.19 7.45
C LEU A 38 -4.80 22.61 7.79
N SER A 39 -6.11 22.86 7.64
CA SER A 39 -6.71 24.15 7.98
C SER A 39 -6.62 24.44 9.49
N SER A 40 -6.85 23.42 10.34
CA SER A 40 -6.71 23.57 11.79
C SER A 40 -5.24 23.81 12.20
N LEU A 41 -4.30 23.13 11.55
CA LEU A 41 -2.86 23.33 11.78
C LEU A 41 -2.45 24.75 11.38
N ALA A 42 -2.89 25.23 10.21
CA ALA A 42 -2.62 26.60 9.75
C ALA A 42 -3.19 27.65 10.72
N PHE A 43 -4.43 27.45 11.18
CA PHE A 43 -5.04 28.33 12.18
C PHE A 43 -4.25 28.38 13.49
N ILE A 44 -3.88 27.22 14.02
CA ILE A 44 -3.08 27.09 15.26
C ILE A 44 -1.72 27.78 15.07
N SER A 45 -1.06 27.57 13.92
CA SER A 45 0.26 28.14 13.63
C SER A 45 0.22 29.67 13.56
N ILE A 46 -0.77 30.24 12.88
CA ILE A 46 -0.83 31.69 12.63
C ILE A 46 -1.35 32.44 13.86
N PHE A 47 -2.38 31.93 14.53
CA PHE A 47 -3.11 32.71 15.55
C PHE A 47 -2.70 32.42 16.99
N ILE A 48 -2.10 31.25 17.27
CA ILE A 48 -1.84 30.83 18.64
C ILE A 48 -0.34 30.72 18.93
N PHE A 49 0.44 30.16 18.01
CA PHE A 49 1.82 29.78 18.28
C PHE A 49 2.86 30.41 17.33
N PHE A 50 2.52 31.53 16.67
CA PHE A 50 3.43 32.14 15.68
C PHE A 50 4.84 32.39 16.25
N ASP A 51 4.94 33.05 17.41
CA ASP A 51 6.21 33.36 18.04
C ASP A 51 6.96 32.13 18.58
N ILE A 52 6.20 31.07 18.94
CA ILE A 52 6.78 29.82 19.47
C ILE A 52 7.37 28.99 18.35
N LEU A 53 6.77 29.03 17.17
CA LEU A 53 7.19 28.23 16.01
C LEU A 53 8.52 28.68 15.38
N ASP A 54 8.98 29.90 15.69
CA ASP A 54 10.28 30.40 15.21
C ASP A 54 11.47 29.66 15.82
N SER A 55 11.27 28.98 16.95
CA SER A 55 12.33 28.17 17.58
C SER A 55 12.14 26.68 17.26
N PRO A 56 13.22 25.91 17.00
CA PRO A 56 13.12 24.46 16.77
C PRO A 56 12.46 23.71 17.93
N SER A 57 12.74 24.10 19.17
CA SER A 57 12.14 23.52 20.37
C SER A 57 10.65 23.84 20.49
N GLY A 58 10.25 25.06 20.17
CA GLY A 58 8.83 25.46 20.13
C GLY A 58 8.07 24.71 19.05
N PHE A 59 8.64 24.62 17.85
CA PHE A 59 8.09 23.81 16.77
C PHE A 59 7.90 22.33 17.19
N ALA A 60 8.88 21.75 17.89
CA ALA A 60 8.77 20.39 18.40
C ALA A 60 7.61 20.27 19.42
N ILE A 61 7.50 21.17 20.39
CA ILE A 61 6.45 21.10 21.43
C ILE A 61 5.05 21.21 20.78
N VAL A 62 4.85 22.15 19.87
CA VAL A 62 3.57 22.31 19.16
C VAL A 62 3.24 21.08 18.31
N SER A 63 4.23 20.52 17.61
CA SER A 63 4.05 19.30 16.80
C SER A 63 3.68 18.10 17.66
N LEU A 64 4.28 17.93 18.84
CA LEU A 64 3.94 16.86 19.78
C LEU A 64 2.53 17.03 20.34
N GLY A 65 2.17 18.24 20.75
CA GLY A 65 0.81 18.55 21.23
C GLY A 65 -0.25 18.28 20.19
N TYR A 66 0.02 18.66 18.94
CA TYR A 66 -0.87 18.39 17.83
C TYR A 66 -0.98 16.89 17.51
N ALA A 67 0.13 16.16 17.53
CA ALA A 67 0.13 14.71 17.35
C ALA A 67 -0.71 13.99 18.43
N MET A 68 -0.60 14.42 19.69
CA MET A 68 -1.43 13.88 20.78
C MET A 68 -2.91 14.18 20.57
N ALA A 69 -3.27 15.39 20.19
CA ALA A 69 -4.66 15.77 19.91
C ALA A 69 -5.26 14.92 18.77
N LEU A 70 -4.52 14.76 17.66
CA LEU A 70 -4.94 13.91 16.55
C LEU A 70 -5.07 12.44 16.96
N GLY A 71 -4.14 11.92 17.76
CA GLY A 71 -4.18 10.55 18.28
C GLY A 71 -5.40 10.30 19.18
N LEU A 72 -5.71 11.23 20.08
CA LEU A 72 -6.90 11.15 20.92
C LEU A 72 -8.19 11.20 20.08
N MET A 73 -8.24 12.07 19.07
CA MET A 73 -9.37 12.16 18.16
C MET A 73 -9.54 10.88 17.35
N LEU A 74 -8.45 10.29 16.86
CA LEU A 74 -8.45 9.01 16.14
C LEU A 74 -9.01 7.89 17.02
N GLU A 75 -8.50 7.72 18.24
CA GLU A 75 -8.99 6.70 19.18
C GLU A 75 -10.48 6.91 19.56
N PHE A 76 -10.88 8.17 19.73
CA PHE A 76 -12.27 8.51 19.99
C PHE A 76 -13.18 8.09 18.83
N LEU A 77 -12.80 8.41 17.59
CA LEU A 77 -13.60 8.06 16.40
C LEU A 77 -13.67 6.54 16.18
N ILE A 78 -12.57 5.82 16.39
CA ILE A 78 -12.57 4.36 16.27
C ILE A 78 -13.48 3.73 17.32
N LYS A 79 -13.40 4.18 18.60
CA LYS A 79 -14.16 3.57 19.71
C LYS A 79 -15.65 3.95 19.72
N THR A 80 -15.97 5.22 19.44
CA THR A 80 -17.35 5.72 19.56
C THR A 80 -18.14 5.69 18.27
N LYS A 81 -17.51 5.94 17.14
CA LYS A 81 -18.15 6.01 15.81
C LYS A 81 -17.90 4.80 14.95
N LEU A 82 -17.10 3.83 15.43
CA LEU A 82 -16.74 2.62 14.70
C LEU A 82 -16.16 2.92 13.31
N LEU A 83 -15.48 4.06 13.14
CA LEU A 83 -14.83 4.47 11.90
C LEU A 83 -13.45 3.84 11.85
N TYR A 84 -13.36 2.68 11.20
CA TYR A 84 -12.09 1.99 10.94
C TYR A 84 -11.98 1.66 9.46
N ARG A 85 -10.88 2.04 8.83
CA ARG A 85 -10.65 1.97 7.36
C ARG A 85 -11.72 2.72 6.55
N SER A 86 -12.23 3.82 7.11
CA SER A 86 -13.27 4.65 6.50
C SER A 86 -12.72 5.78 5.61
N GLY A 87 -11.41 6.06 5.72
CA GLY A 87 -10.73 7.20 5.11
C GLY A 87 -10.46 8.34 6.10
N THR A 88 -11.41 8.68 6.96
CA THR A 88 -11.24 9.69 8.02
C THR A 88 -10.16 9.29 9.02
N ASP A 89 -10.22 8.06 9.51
CA ASP A 89 -9.23 7.48 10.42
C ASP A 89 -7.84 7.40 9.79
N ASN A 90 -7.74 7.04 8.52
CA ASN A 90 -6.46 7.01 7.80
C ASN A 90 -5.85 8.42 7.69
N ALA A 91 -6.67 9.46 7.40
CA ALA A 91 -6.20 10.85 7.33
C ALA A 91 -5.66 11.33 8.69
N LEU A 92 -6.38 11.03 9.79
CA LEU A 92 -5.95 11.34 11.14
C LEU A 92 -4.68 10.59 11.53
N LEU A 93 -4.59 9.30 11.19
CA LEU A 93 -3.40 8.48 11.45
C LEU A 93 -2.17 9.07 10.76
N TYR A 94 -2.26 9.38 9.47
CA TYR A 94 -1.11 9.90 8.73
C TYR A 94 -0.72 11.31 9.17
N ALA A 95 -1.69 12.15 9.52
CA ALA A 95 -1.41 13.47 10.09
C ALA A 95 -0.78 13.39 11.48
N MET A 96 -1.24 12.48 12.34
CA MET A 96 -0.61 12.19 13.65
C MET A 96 0.83 11.74 13.47
N LEU A 97 1.09 10.79 12.57
CA LEU A 97 2.45 10.30 12.27
C LEU A 97 3.32 11.42 11.69
N GLY A 98 2.79 12.22 10.77
CA GLY A 98 3.49 13.39 10.23
C GLY A 98 3.87 14.39 11.31
N SER A 99 2.98 14.64 12.28
CA SER A 99 3.27 15.52 13.41
C SER A 99 4.32 14.95 14.38
N LEU A 100 4.35 13.61 14.58
CA LEU A 100 5.42 12.94 15.33
C LEU A 100 6.77 13.04 14.63
N PHE A 101 6.79 12.96 13.29
CA PHE A 101 8.02 13.23 12.52
C PHE A 101 8.46 14.68 12.65
N SER A 102 7.53 15.63 12.57
CA SER A 102 7.83 17.05 12.77
C SER A 102 8.41 17.31 14.16
N PHE A 103 7.88 16.66 15.21
CA PHE A 103 8.47 16.67 16.54
C PHE A 103 9.93 16.17 16.55
N ALA A 104 10.18 15.02 15.91
CA ALA A 104 11.53 14.45 15.85
C ALA A 104 12.51 15.37 15.10
N PHE A 105 12.08 16.01 14.02
CA PHE A 105 12.88 16.99 13.30
C PHE A 105 13.15 18.24 14.16
N GLY A 106 12.14 18.77 14.84
CA GLY A 106 12.26 19.97 15.66
C GLY A 106 13.21 19.76 16.86
N ILE A 107 13.10 18.61 17.56
CA ILE A 107 13.96 18.33 18.73
C ILE A 107 15.43 18.11 18.34
N THR A 108 15.68 17.65 17.11
CA THR A 108 17.04 17.45 16.60
C THR A 108 17.57 18.63 15.80
N SER A 109 16.83 19.74 15.76
CA SER A 109 17.15 20.95 15.00
C SER A 109 17.50 20.68 13.53
N PHE A 110 16.97 19.62 12.96
CA PHE A 110 17.23 19.15 11.58
C PHE A 110 18.70 18.76 11.30
N GLU A 111 19.52 18.50 12.32
CA GLU A 111 20.96 18.26 12.17
C GLU A 111 21.35 16.80 11.99
N LEU A 112 20.44 15.85 12.23
CA LEU A 112 20.77 14.44 12.11
C LEU A 112 20.91 14.00 10.65
N PRO A 113 21.79 13.04 10.35
CA PRO A 113 21.90 12.46 9.03
C PRO A 113 20.63 11.66 8.68
N VAL A 114 20.26 11.65 7.39
CA VAL A 114 19.02 11.06 6.86
C VAL A 114 18.79 9.61 7.32
N TRP A 115 19.83 8.79 7.41
CA TRP A 115 19.69 7.40 7.86
C TRP A 115 19.21 7.27 9.33
N LEU A 116 19.55 8.22 10.21
CA LEU A 116 19.03 8.25 11.58
C LEU A 116 17.55 8.66 11.59
N TYR A 117 17.14 9.61 10.77
CA TYR A 117 15.70 9.93 10.61
C TYR A 117 14.91 8.73 10.09
N CYS A 118 15.47 7.94 9.19
CA CYS A 118 14.83 6.69 8.75
C CYS A 118 14.68 5.68 9.90
N LEU A 119 15.65 5.57 10.81
CA LEU A 119 15.52 4.72 11.99
C LEU A 119 14.50 5.26 13.00
N ILE A 120 14.44 6.57 13.20
CA ILE A 120 13.38 7.22 13.98
C ILE A 120 12.01 6.94 13.35
N ALA A 121 11.94 6.98 12.02
CA ALA A 121 10.73 6.61 11.28
C ALA A 121 10.28 5.17 11.62
N VAL A 122 11.17 4.20 11.57
CA VAL A 122 10.86 2.82 11.96
C VAL A 122 10.34 2.76 13.39
N LEU A 123 10.97 3.49 14.33
CA LEU A 123 10.54 3.53 15.73
C LEU A 123 9.13 4.10 15.91
N ILE A 124 8.77 5.17 15.19
CA ILE A 124 7.45 5.81 15.25
C ILE A 124 6.40 4.96 14.55
N LEU A 125 6.71 4.40 13.37
CA LEU A 125 5.75 3.68 12.54
C LEU A 125 5.44 2.28 13.08
N THR A 126 6.39 1.62 13.76
CA THR A 126 6.20 0.24 14.25
C THR A 126 5.03 0.11 15.23
N PRO A 127 4.93 0.90 16.32
CA PRO A 127 3.78 0.82 17.21
C PRO A 127 2.46 1.19 16.51
N ALA A 128 2.49 2.13 15.58
CA ALA A 128 1.31 2.48 14.79
C ALA A 128 0.85 1.31 13.89
N MET A 129 1.78 0.60 13.26
CA MET A 129 1.46 -0.61 12.48
C MET A 129 0.81 -1.67 13.36
N PHE A 130 1.37 -1.96 14.54
CA PHE A 130 0.79 -2.96 15.44
C PHE A 130 -0.57 -2.55 15.99
N ARG A 131 -0.79 -1.25 16.22
CA ARG A 131 -2.07 -0.75 16.76
C ARG A 131 -3.18 -0.67 15.73
N TYR A 132 -2.88 -0.16 14.54
CA TYR A 132 -3.89 0.16 13.51
C TYR A 132 -3.92 -0.81 12.33
N GLY A 133 -2.90 -1.65 12.13
CA GLY A 133 -2.85 -2.62 11.04
C GLY A 133 -2.89 -1.97 9.66
N ASP A 134 -2.34 -0.75 9.52
CA ASP A 134 -2.39 0.00 8.27
C ASP A 134 -1.28 -0.44 7.30
N PRO A 135 -1.62 -0.81 6.04
CA PRO A 135 -0.66 -1.29 5.07
C PRO A 135 0.33 -0.22 4.59
N LEU A 136 -0.06 1.07 4.54
CA LEU A 136 0.86 2.14 4.14
C LEU A 136 1.88 2.42 5.24
N VAL A 137 1.50 2.30 6.52
CA VAL A 137 2.44 2.38 7.64
C VAL A 137 3.46 1.24 7.57
N ALA A 138 3.02 0.02 7.26
CA ALA A 138 3.91 -1.13 7.05
C ALA A 138 4.87 -0.92 5.86
N ALA A 139 4.36 -0.36 4.76
CA ALA A 139 5.18 0.04 3.62
C ALA A 139 6.23 1.09 4.01
N GLY A 140 5.86 2.08 4.82
CA GLY A 140 6.75 3.12 5.35
C GLY A 140 7.89 2.55 6.20
N ILE A 141 7.61 1.56 7.06
CA ILE A 141 8.63 0.86 7.85
C ILE A 141 9.65 0.19 6.92
N LEU A 142 9.16 -0.58 5.95
CA LEU A 142 10.05 -1.29 5.02
C LEU A 142 10.86 -0.32 4.17
N ALA A 143 10.22 0.73 3.63
CA ALA A 143 10.92 1.76 2.87
C ALA A 143 12.02 2.44 3.68
N SER A 144 11.75 2.81 4.95
CA SER A 144 12.73 3.43 5.85
C SER A 144 13.92 2.50 6.13
N LEU A 145 13.67 1.20 6.33
CA LEU A 145 14.74 0.21 6.52
C LEU A 145 15.59 0.04 5.25
N LEU A 146 14.95 -0.05 4.07
CA LEU A 146 15.65 -0.16 2.80
C LEU A 146 16.49 1.10 2.49
N ILE A 147 15.94 2.29 2.72
CA ILE A 147 16.66 3.56 2.55
C ILE A 147 17.86 3.63 3.50
N THR A 148 17.71 3.22 4.76
CA THR A 148 18.82 3.15 5.72
C THR A 148 19.92 2.23 5.21
N CYS A 149 19.54 1.03 4.75
CA CYS A 149 20.49 0.08 4.16
C CYS A 149 21.22 0.69 2.95
N CYS A 150 20.49 1.34 2.03
CA CYS A 150 21.04 2.02 0.86
C CYS A 150 22.08 3.09 1.25
N ILE A 151 21.73 3.98 2.19
CA ILE A 151 22.61 5.08 2.61
C ILE A 151 23.88 4.54 3.28
N LEU A 152 23.75 3.52 4.14
CA LEU A 152 24.90 2.95 4.85
C LEU A 152 25.86 2.23 3.89
N LEU A 153 25.34 1.48 2.93
CA LEU A 153 26.15 0.83 1.88
C LEU A 153 26.85 1.85 0.98
N ALA A 154 26.15 2.92 0.59
CA ALA A 154 26.70 3.96 -0.28
C ALA A 154 27.89 4.73 0.33
N LYS A 155 28.04 4.73 1.67
CA LYS A 155 29.14 5.42 2.36
C LYS A 155 30.51 4.79 2.15
N THR A 156 30.59 3.52 1.79
CA THR A 156 31.86 2.78 1.62
C THR A 156 32.07 2.34 0.18
N ALA A 157 33.31 2.38 -0.30
CA ALA A 157 33.63 1.93 -1.65
C ALA A 157 33.21 0.47 -1.90
N THR A 158 33.53 -0.44 -0.96
CA THR A 158 33.11 -1.84 -1.02
C THR A 158 31.58 -1.96 -0.98
N GLY A 159 30.91 -1.15 -0.14
CA GLY A 159 29.44 -1.15 -0.06
C GLY A 159 28.78 -0.77 -1.38
N ARG A 160 29.33 0.22 -2.12
CA ARG A 160 28.81 0.61 -3.45
C ARG A 160 28.89 -0.53 -4.45
N THR A 161 29.97 -1.29 -4.45
CA THR A 161 30.16 -2.42 -5.38
C THR A 161 29.21 -3.58 -5.06
N ILE A 162 29.01 -3.90 -3.78
CA ILE A 162 28.17 -5.04 -3.37
C ILE A 162 26.69 -4.65 -3.20
N PHE A 163 26.34 -3.37 -3.34
CA PHE A 163 25.01 -2.81 -3.11
C PHE A 163 23.87 -3.62 -3.74
N PRO A 164 23.87 -3.92 -5.06
CA PRO A 164 22.77 -4.63 -5.68
C PRO A 164 22.61 -6.05 -5.11
N PHE A 165 23.70 -6.74 -4.82
CA PHE A 165 23.67 -8.10 -4.26
C PHE A 165 23.11 -8.12 -2.84
N VAL A 166 23.48 -7.15 -1.99
CA VAL A 166 22.94 -7.02 -0.64
C VAL A 166 21.44 -6.76 -0.69
N MET A 167 20.98 -5.87 -1.59
CA MET A 167 19.56 -5.57 -1.74
C MET A 167 18.76 -6.78 -2.22
N VAL A 168 19.31 -7.61 -3.10
CA VAL A 168 18.72 -8.90 -3.50
C VAL A 168 18.57 -9.81 -2.29
N VAL A 169 19.63 -10.00 -1.50
CA VAL A 169 19.59 -10.88 -0.32
C VAL A 169 18.60 -10.38 0.72
N VAL A 170 18.64 -9.08 1.05
CA VAL A 170 17.71 -8.44 2.01
C VAL A 170 16.27 -8.64 1.58
N SER A 171 15.96 -8.42 0.31
CA SER A 171 14.60 -8.59 -0.23
C SER A 171 14.10 -10.04 -0.13
N ILE A 172 14.97 -11.01 -0.43
CA ILE A 172 14.68 -12.43 -0.30
C ILE A 172 14.41 -12.79 1.17
N VAL A 173 15.28 -12.36 2.09
CA VAL A 173 15.14 -12.62 3.52
C VAL A 173 13.81 -12.05 4.06
N ILE A 174 13.48 -10.80 3.73
CA ILE A 174 12.23 -10.17 4.16
C ILE A 174 11.02 -10.94 3.61
N TYR A 175 11.03 -11.32 2.33
CA TYR A 175 9.96 -12.08 1.73
C TYR A 175 9.72 -13.43 2.44
N PHE A 176 10.78 -14.18 2.72
CA PHE A 176 10.67 -15.46 3.40
C PHE A 176 10.27 -15.31 4.87
N LEU A 177 10.79 -14.30 5.58
CA LEU A 177 10.44 -14.01 6.96
C LEU A 177 8.93 -13.72 7.10
N ILE A 178 8.40 -12.85 6.25
CA ILE A 178 6.97 -12.54 6.25
C ILE A 178 6.11 -13.73 5.80
N SER A 179 6.61 -14.54 4.85
CA SER A 179 5.91 -15.75 4.43
C SER A 179 5.85 -16.78 5.54
N TYR A 180 6.91 -16.93 6.32
CA TYR A 180 6.93 -17.79 7.50
C TYR A 180 5.93 -17.31 8.57
N TRP A 181 5.88 -15.99 8.82
CA TRP A 181 4.93 -15.39 9.78
C TRP A 181 3.46 -15.57 9.36
N GLN A 182 3.17 -15.42 8.06
CA GLN A 182 1.81 -15.57 7.54
C GLN A 182 1.24 -16.98 7.75
N ASN A 183 2.09 -18.00 7.75
CA ASN A 183 1.66 -19.38 7.96
C ASN A 183 1.28 -19.69 9.44
N ARG A 184 1.54 -18.79 10.37
CA ARG A 184 1.07 -18.89 11.75
C ARG A 184 -0.33 -18.28 11.84
N ASN A 185 -1.33 -19.11 12.14
CA ASN A 185 -2.79 -18.86 12.02
C ASN A 185 -3.36 -17.66 12.80
N GLU A 186 -2.56 -16.94 13.59
CA GLU A 186 -3.04 -15.83 14.45
C GLU A 186 -2.92 -14.44 13.80
N THR A 187 -2.48 -14.35 12.53
CA THR A 187 -2.08 -13.07 11.93
C THR A 187 -3.06 -12.48 10.93
N ASN A 188 -4.32 -12.92 10.90
CA ASN A 188 -5.33 -12.41 9.93
C ASN A 188 -5.52 -10.89 9.99
N TYR A 189 -5.36 -10.28 11.17
CA TYR A 189 -5.44 -8.84 11.33
C TYR A 189 -4.39 -8.07 10.52
N TYR A 190 -3.19 -8.64 10.35
CA TYR A 190 -2.06 -8.04 9.63
C TYR A 190 -1.92 -8.54 8.18
N ALA A 191 -2.90 -9.25 7.63
CA ALA A 191 -2.81 -9.85 6.30
C ALA A 191 -2.49 -8.83 5.19
N ASP A 192 -3.10 -7.63 5.27
CA ASP A 192 -2.84 -6.55 4.31
C ASP A 192 -1.43 -5.98 4.45
N CYS A 193 -0.94 -5.80 5.69
CA CYS A 193 0.42 -5.36 5.98
C CYS A 193 1.45 -6.39 5.45
N GLN A 194 1.20 -7.67 5.67
CA GLN A 194 2.07 -8.74 5.17
C GLN A 194 2.09 -8.78 3.64
N THR A 195 0.93 -8.59 3.01
CA THR A 195 0.80 -8.56 1.55
C THR A 195 1.58 -7.41 0.95
N ILE A 196 1.47 -6.19 1.49
CA ILE A 196 2.21 -5.03 0.98
C ILE A 196 3.71 -5.17 1.17
N ILE A 197 4.18 -5.68 2.33
CA ILE A 197 5.61 -5.95 2.58
C ILE A 197 6.16 -6.97 1.57
N LYS A 198 5.44 -8.06 1.30
CA LYS A 198 5.82 -9.06 0.29
C LYS A 198 5.90 -8.45 -1.10
N THR A 199 4.91 -7.64 -1.46
CA THR A 199 4.85 -6.96 -2.76
C THR A 199 6.04 -6.03 -2.95
N ILE A 200 6.35 -5.20 -1.96
CA ILE A 200 7.51 -4.30 -1.99
C ILE A 200 8.82 -5.10 -2.03
N SER A 201 8.93 -6.18 -1.25
CA SER A 201 10.13 -7.04 -1.26
C SER A 201 10.38 -7.67 -2.63
N LEU A 202 9.34 -8.17 -3.32
CA LEU A 202 9.47 -8.70 -4.67
C LEU A 202 9.85 -7.61 -5.68
N LEU A 203 9.27 -6.41 -5.55
CA LEU A 203 9.61 -5.28 -6.40
C LEU A 203 11.06 -4.84 -6.17
N THR A 204 11.50 -4.74 -4.92
CA THR A 204 12.89 -4.40 -4.57
C THR A 204 13.87 -5.45 -5.09
N LEU A 205 13.53 -6.74 -4.98
CA LEU A 205 14.31 -7.85 -5.54
C LEU A 205 14.51 -7.67 -7.05
N TYR A 206 13.43 -7.35 -7.76
CA TYR A 206 13.50 -7.11 -9.19
C TYR A 206 14.33 -5.86 -9.54
N LEU A 207 14.09 -4.74 -8.85
CA LEU A 207 14.83 -3.49 -9.11
C LEU A 207 16.32 -3.65 -8.84
N ALA A 208 16.70 -4.36 -7.78
CA ALA A 208 18.11 -4.67 -7.46
C ALA A 208 18.77 -5.62 -8.46
N GLY A 209 17.98 -6.42 -9.20
CA GLY A 209 18.45 -7.28 -10.29
C GLY A 209 18.34 -6.66 -11.68
N ASN A 210 17.64 -5.54 -11.85
CA ASN A 210 17.41 -4.93 -13.14
C ASN A 210 18.63 -4.13 -13.62
N TYR A 211 19.09 -4.42 -14.84
CA TYR A 211 20.31 -3.81 -15.41
C TYR A 211 20.27 -2.28 -15.48
N TYR A 212 19.13 -1.70 -15.90
CA TYR A 212 18.96 -0.24 -15.97
C TYR A 212 19.12 0.39 -14.58
N VAL A 213 18.40 -0.12 -13.61
CA VAL A 213 18.39 0.42 -12.23
C VAL A 213 19.78 0.33 -11.60
N VAL A 214 20.47 -0.81 -11.79
CA VAL A 214 21.80 -1.01 -11.21
C VAL A 214 22.84 -0.15 -11.91
N ARG A 215 22.80 -0.03 -13.24
CA ARG A 215 23.77 0.75 -14.01
C ARG A 215 23.63 2.25 -13.74
N GLU A 216 22.41 2.78 -13.86
CA GLU A 216 22.14 4.20 -13.60
C GLU A 216 22.29 4.54 -12.11
N GLY A 217 21.86 3.63 -11.22
CA GLY A 217 22.08 3.76 -9.78
C GLY A 217 23.57 3.80 -9.41
N ASN A 218 24.40 2.97 -10.03
CA ASN A 218 25.85 3.01 -9.84
C ASN A 218 26.46 4.34 -10.32
N ALA A 219 26.00 4.88 -11.45
CA ALA A 219 26.42 6.18 -11.92
C ALA A 219 26.06 7.30 -10.95
N LEU A 220 24.83 7.30 -10.42
CA LEU A 220 24.38 8.29 -9.43
C LEU A 220 25.17 8.21 -8.11
N ILE A 221 25.42 7.00 -7.60
CA ILE A 221 26.12 6.81 -6.31
C ILE A 221 27.60 7.21 -6.42
N ASN A 222 28.19 7.10 -7.62
CA ASN A 222 29.59 7.45 -7.86
C ASN A 222 29.77 8.83 -8.53
N ASP A 223 28.72 9.66 -8.62
CA ASP A 223 28.74 10.99 -9.24
C ASP A 223 29.30 11.00 -10.68
N LEU A 224 29.02 9.94 -11.46
CA LEU A 224 29.47 9.83 -12.84
C LEU A 224 28.53 10.61 -13.77
N ARG A 225 29.09 11.42 -14.68
CA ARG A 225 28.29 12.18 -15.67
C ARG A 225 27.59 11.29 -16.70
N THR A 226 28.18 10.13 -17.00
CA THR A 226 27.66 9.14 -17.93
C THR A 226 27.72 7.77 -17.29
N SER A 227 26.66 6.95 -17.48
CA SER A 227 26.63 5.59 -16.95
C SER A 227 27.64 4.70 -17.71
N VAL A 228 28.50 4.02 -16.95
CA VAL A 228 29.52 3.10 -17.47
C VAL A 228 29.03 1.66 -17.33
N GLN A 229 29.52 0.77 -18.18
CA GLN A 229 29.26 -0.66 -18.06
C GLN A 229 29.64 -1.14 -16.65
N ILE A 230 28.74 -1.88 -16.03
CA ILE A 230 28.95 -2.43 -14.68
C ILE A 230 29.59 -3.82 -14.75
N ASP A 231 30.31 -4.19 -13.69
CA ASP A 231 30.81 -5.54 -13.53
C ASP A 231 29.65 -6.52 -13.43
N PHE A 232 29.85 -7.75 -13.94
CA PHE A 232 28.80 -8.77 -13.99
C PHE A 232 27.53 -8.39 -14.77
N ALA A 233 27.61 -7.48 -15.75
CA ALA A 233 26.48 -7.02 -16.55
C ALA A 233 25.61 -8.17 -17.08
N PHE A 234 26.23 -9.30 -17.49
CA PHE A 234 25.51 -10.48 -17.97
C PHE A 234 24.51 -11.02 -16.94
N LEU A 235 24.86 -11.03 -15.65
CA LEU A 235 23.99 -11.49 -14.59
C LEU A 235 22.75 -10.59 -14.46
N PHE A 236 22.93 -9.28 -14.57
CA PHE A 236 21.83 -8.31 -14.51
C PHE A 236 20.95 -8.36 -15.76
N TYR A 237 21.50 -8.63 -16.94
CA TYR A 237 20.69 -8.91 -18.14
C TYR A 237 19.81 -10.16 -17.94
N LEU A 238 20.40 -11.22 -17.41
CA LEU A 238 19.67 -12.44 -17.12
C LEU A 238 18.54 -12.18 -16.11
N PHE A 239 18.81 -11.48 -15.02
CA PHE A 239 17.79 -11.15 -14.00
C PHE A 239 16.71 -10.23 -14.57
N THR A 240 17.04 -9.25 -15.40
CA THR A 240 16.08 -8.37 -16.06
C THR A 240 15.08 -9.16 -16.89
N ALA A 241 15.49 -10.22 -17.57
CA ALA A 241 14.62 -11.06 -18.39
C ALA A 241 13.93 -12.17 -17.60
N ALA A 242 14.65 -12.86 -16.73
CA ALA A 242 14.17 -14.07 -16.07
C ALA A 242 13.20 -13.80 -14.90
N LEU A 243 13.47 -12.76 -14.08
CA LEU A 243 12.65 -12.48 -12.89
C LEU A 243 11.19 -12.15 -13.23
N PRO A 244 10.87 -11.27 -14.21
CA PRO A 244 9.48 -11.00 -14.58
C PRO A 244 8.73 -12.26 -15.03
N LEU A 245 9.37 -13.07 -15.87
CA LEU A 245 8.79 -14.33 -16.35
C LEU A 245 8.54 -15.29 -15.19
N ALA A 246 9.49 -15.40 -14.26
CA ALA A 246 9.35 -16.23 -13.06
C ALA A 246 8.18 -15.74 -12.18
N TYR A 247 8.03 -14.41 -11.99
CA TYR A 247 6.93 -13.85 -11.20
C TYR A 247 5.57 -14.12 -11.84
N VAL A 248 5.43 -13.91 -13.14
CA VAL A 248 4.19 -14.23 -13.86
C VAL A 248 3.89 -15.72 -13.78
N TYR A 249 4.87 -16.58 -14.00
CA TYR A 249 4.71 -18.03 -13.91
C TYR A 249 4.27 -18.48 -12.50
N ILE A 250 4.95 -17.98 -11.45
CA ILE A 250 4.60 -18.30 -10.06
C ILE A 250 3.21 -17.76 -9.73
N GLY A 251 2.89 -16.54 -10.18
CA GLY A 251 1.59 -15.90 -10.01
C GLY A 251 0.47 -16.76 -10.59
N LEU A 252 0.64 -17.25 -11.81
CA LEU A 252 -0.30 -18.15 -12.48
C LEU A 252 -0.41 -19.49 -11.76
N LYS A 253 0.72 -20.12 -11.44
CA LYS A 253 0.77 -21.47 -10.83
C LYS A 253 0.20 -21.49 -9.39
N LYS A 254 0.45 -20.45 -8.60
CA LYS A 254 0.01 -20.34 -7.20
C LYS A 254 -1.28 -19.53 -7.02
N HIS A 255 -1.95 -19.12 -8.09
CA HIS A 255 -3.14 -18.27 -8.08
C HIS A 255 -2.96 -16.98 -7.26
N ASN A 256 -1.78 -16.40 -7.32
CA ASN A 256 -1.38 -15.34 -6.42
C ASN A 256 -1.36 -13.99 -7.14
N ARG A 257 -2.33 -13.11 -6.84
CA ARG A 257 -2.55 -11.82 -7.52
C ARG A 257 -1.36 -10.86 -7.38
N TYR A 258 -0.70 -10.81 -6.21
CA TYR A 258 0.42 -9.88 -6.04
C TYR A 258 1.65 -10.31 -6.86
N PHE A 259 1.94 -11.60 -7.01
CA PHE A 259 2.98 -12.06 -7.94
C PHE A 259 2.69 -11.69 -9.38
N MET A 260 1.42 -11.77 -9.80
CA MET A 260 1.02 -11.37 -11.16
C MET A 260 1.20 -9.87 -11.37
N VAL A 261 0.73 -9.05 -10.44
CA VAL A 261 0.84 -7.58 -10.55
C VAL A 261 2.31 -7.16 -10.59
N VAL A 262 3.13 -7.66 -9.65
CA VAL A 262 4.57 -7.35 -9.63
C VAL A 262 5.25 -7.87 -10.90
N GLY A 263 4.89 -9.07 -11.38
CA GLY A 263 5.41 -9.63 -12.63
C GLY A 263 5.09 -8.77 -13.85
N LEU A 264 3.87 -8.24 -13.96
CA LEU A 264 3.49 -7.33 -15.04
C LEU A 264 4.26 -6.00 -14.99
N VAL A 265 4.36 -5.40 -13.80
CA VAL A 265 5.15 -4.17 -13.60
C VAL A 265 6.62 -4.41 -13.95
N ALA A 266 7.19 -5.52 -13.47
CA ALA A 266 8.55 -5.91 -13.78
C ALA A 266 8.77 -6.14 -15.29
N THR A 267 7.80 -6.75 -15.99
CA THR A 267 7.84 -6.92 -17.45
C THR A 267 7.86 -5.56 -18.17
N ALA A 268 7.02 -4.61 -17.76
CA ALA A 268 7.03 -3.28 -18.33
C ALA A 268 8.38 -2.57 -18.15
N ILE A 269 8.98 -2.65 -16.95
CA ILE A 269 10.30 -2.07 -16.66
C ILE A 269 11.40 -2.81 -17.45
N SER A 270 11.29 -4.13 -17.66
CA SER A 270 12.25 -4.89 -18.48
C SER A 270 12.23 -4.46 -19.94
N VAL A 271 11.02 -4.24 -20.51
CA VAL A 271 10.88 -3.73 -21.87
C VAL A 271 11.49 -2.32 -21.97
N LEU A 272 11.23 -1.45 -20.99
CA LEU A 272 11.83 -0.12 -20.91
C LEU A 272 13.38 -0.21 -20.88
N THR A 273 13.95 -1.09 -20.04
CA THR A 273 15.39 -1.32 -19.96
C THR A 273 15.97 -1.75 -21.31
N PHE A 274 15.29 -2.69 -21.98
CA PHE A 274 15.73 -3.18 -23.28
C PHE A 274 15.69 -2.07 -24.35
N LEU A 275 14.60 -1.31 -24.42
CA LEU A 275 14.46 -0.22 -25.38
C LEU A 275 15.49 0.86 -25.13
N HIS A 276 15.74 1.24 -23.89
CA HIS A 276 16.70 2.29 -23.54
C HIS A 276 18.15 1.98 -24.01
N TYR A 277 18.57 0.72 -23.95
CA TYR A 277 19.97 0.37 -24.30
C TYR A 277 20.15 -0.24 -25.69
N PHE A 278 19.11 -0.82 -26.26
CA PHE A 278 19.22 -1.60 -27.49
C PHE A 278 18.33 -1.08 -28.64
N SER A 279 17.42 -0.14 -28.37
CA SER A 279 16.62 0.44 -29.43
C SER A 279 17.37 1.58 -30.12
N THR A 280 17.20 1.67 -31.42
CA THR A 280 17.63 2.81 -32.24
C THR A 280 16.47 3.77 -32.51
N LEU A 281 15.34 3.57 -31.85
CA LEU A 281 14.13 4.36 -32.05
C LEU A 281 14.22 5.71 -31.35
N PRO A 282 13.64 6.78 -31.89
CA PRO A 282 13.48 8.04 -31.19
C PRO A 282 12.65 7.84 -29.90
N GLY A 283 12.96 8.58 -28.83
CA GLY A 283 12.38 8.37 -27.48
C GLY A 283 10.86 8.46 -27.40
N GLU A 284 10.21 9.17 -28.33
CA GLU A 284 8.74 9.20 -28.47
C GLU A 284 8.19 7.82 -28.84
N TRP A 285 8.83 7.12 -29.78
CA TRP A 285 8.44 5.78 -30.20
C TRP A 285 8.74 4.70 -29.15
N GLU A 286 9.76 4.93 -28.30
CA GLU A 286 10.03 4.05 -27.17
C GLU A 286 8.88 4.01 -26.19
N SER A 287 8.32 5.16 -25.83
CA SER A 287 7.17 5.26 -24.92
C SER A 287 5.92 4.58 -25.50
N ILE A 288 5.67 4.77 -26.80
CA ILE A 288 4.54 4.13 -27.51
C ILE A 288 4.72 2.61 -27.54
N THR A 289 5.93 2.11 -27.84
CA THR A 289 6.20 0.66 -27.88
C THR A 289 6.06 0.02 -26.50
N ILE A 290 6.52 0.67 -25.41
CA ILE A 290 6.33 0.20 -24.04
C ILE A 290 4.83 0.09 -23.73
N GLY A 291 4.09 1.15 -24.02
CA GLY A 291 2.63 1.16 -23.83
C GLY A 291 1.94 0.04 -24.58
N ALA A 292 2.26 -0.12 -25.89
CA ALA A 292 1.69 -1.15 -26.73
C ALA A 292 2.02 -2.56 -26.23
N VAL A 293 3.28 -2.85 -25.90
CA VAL A 293 3.71 -4.17 -25.39
C VAL A 293 3.02 -4.48 -24.06
N THR A 294 2.92 -3.49 -23.18
CA THR A 294 2.24 -3.66 -21.88
C THR A 294 0.75 -3.95 -22.08
N VAL A 295 0.04 -3.18 -22.92
CA VAL A 295 -1.38 -3.39 -23.23
C VAL A 295 -1.59 -4.75 -23.88
N ILE A 296 -0.78 -5.12 -24.88
CA ILE A 296 -0.87 -6.42 -25.54
C ILE A 296 -0.66 -7.55 -24.53
N SER A 297 0.33 -7.44 -23.67
CA SER A 297 0.62 -8.43 -22.62
C SER A 297 -0.57 -8.62 -21.68
N VAL A 298 -1.17 -7.51 -21.22
CA VAL A 298 -2.36 -7.53 -20.36
C VAL A 298 -3.55 -8.17 -21.10
N VAL A 299 -3.81 -7.77 -22.35
CA VAL A 299 -4.91 -8.35 -23.15
C VAL A 299 -4.70 -9.84 -23.40
N LEU A 300 -3.47 -10.27 -23.70
CA LEU A 300 -3.16 -11.69 -23.91
C LEU A 300 -3.37 -12.48 -22.61
N ILE A 301 -2.94 -11.96 -21.46
CA ILE A 301 -3.15 -12.58 -20.15
C ILE A 301 -4.65 -12.67 -19.85
N ILE A 302 -5.42 -11.60 -20.04
CA ILE A 302 -6.87 -11.60 -19.82
C ILE A 302 -7.53 -12.61 -20.75
N ARG A 303 -7.17 -12.67 -22.05
CA ARG A 303 -7.71 -13.66 -22.99
C ARG A 303 -7.34 -15.09 -22.61
N TYR A 304 -6.11 -15.30 -22.17
CA TYR A 304 -5.62 -16.61 -21.73
C TYR A 304 -6.36 -17.12 -20.47
N LEU A 305 -6.70 -16.21 -19.54
CA LEU A 305 -7.42 -16.49 -18.30
C LEU A 305 -8.94 -16.56 -18.48
N LYS A 306 -9.48 -16.16 -19.63
CA LYS A 306 -10.93 -16.21 -19.92
C LYS A 306 -11.51 -17.63 -19.88
N ILE A 307 -10.70 -18.62 -20.20
CA ILE A 307 -11.00 -20.05 -19.93
C ILE A 307 -10.34 -20.34 -18.61
N SER A 308 -11.08 -20.86 -17.61
CA SER A 308 -10.56 -21.14 -16.26
C SER A 308 -9.37 -22.13 -16.32
N ARG A 309 -8.20 -21.58 -16.59
CA ARG A 309 -6.92 -22.29 -16.56
C ARG A 309 -6.27 -21.95 -15.23
N PHE A 310 -5.73 -22.95 -14.56
CA PHE A 310 -5.11 -22.81 -13.23
C PHE A 310 -6.09 -22.32 -12.13
N GLY A 311 -7.43 -22.43 -12.33
CA GLY A 311 -8.42 -22.00 -11.35
C GLY A 311 -8.52 -20.49 -11.14
N ILE A 312 -7.89 -19.67 -12.01
CA ILE A 312 -8.04 -18.20 -11.98
C ILE A 312 -9.17 -17.84 -12.94
N THR A 313 -10.23 -17.24 -12.41
CA THR A 313 -11.33 -16.68 -13.18
C THR A 313 -11.28 -15.15 -13.12
N SER A 314 -11.83 -14.48 -14.14
CA SER A 314 -12.02 -13.03 -14.15
C SER A 314 -13.13 -12.57 -13.20
N GLU A 315 -13.92 -13.51 -12.68
CA GLU A 315 -14.96 -13.22 -11.70
C GLU A 315 -14.33 -12.92 -10.34
N PRO A 316 -14.77 -11.85 -9.66
CA PRO A 316 -14.34 -11.60 -8.30
C PRO A 316 -14.76 -12.79 -7.44
N ASP A 317 -13.82 -13.35 -6.67
CA ASP A 317 -14.11 -14.41 -5.72
C ASP A 317 -15.01 -13.85 -4.61
N ASN A 318 -16.31 -13.98 -4.81
CA ASN A 318 -17.33 -13.54 -3.86
C ASN A 318 -17.36 -14.37 -2.56
N SER A 319 -16.65 -15.50 -2.54
CA SER A 319 -16.64 -16.42 -1.39
C SER A 319 -15.90 -15.87 -0.17
N GLN A 320 -15.04 -14.86 -0.34
CA GLN A 320 -14.25 -14.24 0.75
C GLN A 320 -14.68 -12.80 1.08
N SER A 321 -15.72 -12.28 0.45
CA SER A 321 -16.26 -10.97 0.79
C SER A 321 -17.04 -11.09 2.11
N PRO A 322 -16.78 -10.23 3.10
CA PRO A 322 -17.61 -10.16 4.33
C PRO A 322 -19.10 -9.98 4.03
N ARG A 323 -19.44 -9.39 2.88
CA ARG A 323 -20.83 -9.24 2.39
C ARG A 323 -21.53 -10.56 2.13
N ASN A 324 -20.81 -11.59 1.64
CA ASN A 324 -21.41 -12.90 1.39
C ASN A 324 -21.63 -13.66 2.69
N PHE A 325 -20.78 -13.45 3.69
CA PHE A 325 -21.00 -14.01 5.02
C PHE A 325 -22.20 -13.36 5.70
N GLU A 326 -22.38 -12.04 5.58
CA GLU A 326 -23.57 -11.33 6.05
C GLU A 326 -24.84 -11.79 5.30
N ALA A 327 -24.77 -11.93 3.97
CA ALA A 327 -25.88 -12.43 3.17
C ALA A 327 -26.23 -13.89 3.50
N LEU A 328 -25.25 -14.75 3.77
CA LEU A 328 -25.43 -16.12 4.23
C LEU A 328 -26.07 -16.17 5.62
N LEU A 329 -25.62 -15.34 6.56
CA LEU A 329 -26.19 -15.24 7.89
C LEU A 329 -27.63 -14.72 7.83
N ILE A 330 -27.92 -13.70 7.03
CA ILE A 330 -29.26 -13.16 6.82
C ILE A 330 -30.16 -14.23 6.19
N SER A 331 -29.68 -15.01 5.22
CA SER A 331 -30.44 -16.09 4.58
C SER A 331 -30.75 -17.25 5.52
N GLN A 332 -29.95 -17.48 6.56
CA GLN A 332 -30.21 -18.51 7.59
C GLN A 332 -31.18 -18.02 8.70
N ILE A 333 -31.22 -16.70 8.93
CA ILE A 333 -32.06 -16.10 9.99
C ILE A 333 -33.48 -15.78 9.50
N VAL A 334 -33.66 -15.62 8.16
CA VAL A 334 -35.01 -15.37 7.59
C VAL A 334 -35.81 -16.67 7.54
N PRO A 335 -36.95 -16.76 8.23
CA PRO A 335 -37.81 -17.94 8.19
C PRO A 335 -38.29 -18.24 6.77
N ASP A 336 -38.43 -19.52 6.41
CA ASP A 336 -38.83 -19.96 5.05
C ASP A 336 -40.16 -19.33 4.55
N ASN A 337 -41.00 -18.85 5.43
CA ASN A 337 -42.23 -18.15 5.06
C ASN A 337 -42.03 -16.78 4.42
N ALA A 338 -40.84 -16.16 4.56
CA ALA A 338 -40.51 -14.91 3.89
C ALA A 338 -39.94 -15.15 2.48
N ARG A 339 -39.45 -16.37 2.20
CA ARG A 339 -38.92 -16.72 0.86
C ARG A 339 -40.03 -16.89 -0.20
N GLN A 340 -41.27 -17.13 0.21
CA GLN A 340 -42.40 -17.22 -0.72
C GLN A 340 -42.94 -15.86 -1.18
N ALA A 341 -42.64 -14.78 -0.46
CA ALA A 341 -43.07 -13.43 -0.82
C ALA A 341 -42.21 -12.74 -1.88
N ASP A 342 -40.94 -13.18 -2.06
CA ASP A 342 -40.00 -12.55 -3.00
C ASP A 342 -40.10 -13.04 -4.44
N ASN A 343 -40.99 -13.97 -4.74
CA ASN A 343 -41.26 -14.42 -6.12
C ASN A 343 -42.22 -13.51 -6.90
N ILE A 344 -42.64 -12.37 -6.35
CA ILE A 344 -43.55 -11.42 -7.02
C ILE A 344 -43.01 -9.99 -6.94
N SER A 345 -41.80 -9.72 -7.40
CA SER A 345 -41.44 -8.42 -7.98
C SER A 345 -40.00 -8.43 -8.48
N GLY A 346 -39.88 -8.66 -9.76
CA GLY A 346 -38.77 -8.14 -10.53
C GLY A 346 -38.85 -6.61 -10.53
N GLY A 347 -38.32 -5.98 -9.50
CA GLY A 347 -38.19 -4.53 -9.39
C GLY A 347 -36.75 -4.14 -9.60
N ASP A 348 -36.45 -3.71 -10.81
CA ASP A 348 -35.23 -3.04 -11.21
C ASP A 348 -35.13 -1.74 -10.41
N PHE A 349 -34.14 -1.62 -9.50
CA PHE A 349 -33.83 -0.38 -8.80
C PHE A 349 -33.08 0.56 -9.76
N GLY A 350 -33.79 1.09 -10.74
CA GLY A 350 -33.37 2.21 -11.55
C GLY A 350 -33.53 3.53 -10.80
N GLY A 351 -32.50 4.36 -10.89
CA GLY A 351 -32.31 5.60 -10.17
C GLY A 351 -33.45 6.59 -10.22
N GLY A 352 -33.61 7.35 -9.13
CA GLY A 352 -34.59 8.42 -8.98
C GLY A 352 -34.46 9.51 -10.03
N GLY A 353 -35.42 9.53 -10.97
CA GLY A 353 -35.74 10.67 -11.80
C GLY A 353 -37.00 11.32 -11.25
N ALA A 354 -36.91 12.60 -10.86
CA ALA A 354 -38.07 13.42 -10.54
C ALA A 354 -38.86 13.67 -11.83
N GLY A 355 -40.06 13.09 -11.92
CA GLY A 355 -41.06 13.43 -12.92
C GLY A 355 -42.22 14.16 -12.25
N SER A 356 -42.39 15.41 -12.60
CA SER A 356 -43.61 16.16 -12.32
C SER A 356 -44.66 15.80 -13.37
N GLU A 357 -45.76 15.24 -12.97
CA GLU A 357 -46.96 15.15 -13.79
C GLU A 357 -48.01 16.13 -13.32
N TYR A 358 -48.65 16.77 -14.30
CA TYR A 358 -49.83 17.63 -14.17
C TYR A 358 -51.07 16.81 -13.93
#